data_25e9b60a8091d3cc57c148679a7dafbc
#
_entry.id   25e9b60a8091d3cc57c148679a7dafbc
#
_cell.length_a   1.000
_cell.length_b   1.000
_cell.length_c   1.000
_cell.angle_alpha   90.00
_cell.angle_beta   90.00
_cell.angle_gamma   90.00
#
_symmetry.space_group_name_H-M   'P 1'
#
loop_
_entity.id
_entity.type
_entity.pdbx_description
1 polymer ?
#
loop_
_entity_poly.entity_id
_entity_poly.type
_entity_poly.pdbx_seq_one_letter_code
_entity_poly.pdbx_strand_id
1 'polypeptide(L)'
;MTTRRDLLKSLAVAAAVAPSVTKYVRFRRGVTAAYGILDGETIRQISGPLFGAHKESGALHKLADVKLLYPCEPPKILAVGLNYKTHIGARKPPANPEIFYKPITCLLNPGETIVIPKTALNVHYEGEMAIVIGRRARNVTPEQARQIIFGVTCGNDVSERDWQGGAQKDLQWWRAKGADTFGPLGPAIVRGLDYGNLKLQTRLNGKVVQQAPTSDLLFDPPAIVSWISQVVTLTPGDVIYTGTPGQTSKMKPGDVVEVEIEGIGVLRNPVAAA
;
A
#
# COMPACT_ATOMS: atom_id res chain seq x y z
N MET A 1 39.66 18.70 41.18
CA MET A 1 39.71 17.25 40.88
C MET A 1 38.28 16.76 40.79
N THR A 2 37.77 16.67 39.60
CA THR A 2 36.40 16.21 39.30
C THR A 2 36.40 14.70 39.34
N THR A 3 35.64 14.10 40.23
CA THR A 3 35.66 12.65 40.46
C THR A 3 34.88 11.92 39.35
N ARG A 4 35.33 10.69 39.03
CA ARG A 4 34.71 9.76 38.08
C ARG A 4 33.21 9.49 38.34
N ARG A 5 32.66 9.94 39.46
CA ARG A 5 31.26 9.79 39.86
C ARG A 5 30.33 10.85 39.26
N ASP A 6 30.87 12.00 38.82
CA ASP A 6 30.07 13.10 38.27
C ASP A 6 29.81 12.96 36.76
N LEU A 7 30.57 12.08 36.08
CA LEU A 7 30.40 11.82 34.64
C LEU A 7 29.27 10.82 34.31
N LEU A 8 28.67 10.19 35.30
CA LEU A 8 27.62 9.15 35.08
C LEU A 8 26.19 9.65 35.29
N LYS A 9 25.97 10.94 35.50
CA LYS A 9 24.64 11.51 35.79
C LYS A 9 23.99 12.27 34.65
N SER A 10 24.49 12.21 33.40
CA SER A 10 23.87 12.93 32.27
C SER A 10 23.64 12.07 31.03
N LEU A 11 23.40 10.78 31.19
CA LEU A 11 22.71 10.00 30.15
C LEU A 11 21.21 10.06 30.46
N ALA A 12 20.63 11.22 30.27
CA ALA A 12 19.19 11.31 30.02
C ALA A 12 18.93 10.55 28.72
N VAL A 13 18.46 9.31 28.85
CA VAL A 13 17.83 8.59 27.74
C VAL A 13 16.66 9.46 27.32
N ALA A 14 16.86 10.23 26.26
CA ALA A 14 15.74 10.89 25.59
C ALA A 14 14.78 9.78 25.19
N ALA A 15 13.67 9.66 25.91
CA ALA A 15 12.59 8.77 25.51
C ALA A 15 12.24 9.17 24.08
N ALA A 16 12.47 8.27 23.13
CA ALA A 16 12.09 8.49 21.75
C ALA A 16 10.57 8.68 21.75
N VAL A 17 10.13 9.92 21.53
CA VAL A 17 8.70 10.21 21.35
C VAL A 17 8.28 9.37 20.17
N ALA A 18 7.31 8.47 20.38
CA ALA A 18 6.76 7.67 19.31
C ALA A 18 6.34 8.61 18.17
N PRO A 19 6.70 8.32 16.93
CA PRO A 19 6.36 9.21 15.81
C PRO A 19 4.83 9.38 15.77
N SER A 20 4.39 10.63 15.71
CA SER A 20 2.95 10.93 15.60
C SER A 20 2.39 10.30 14.33
N VAL A 21 1.28 9.57 14.47
CA VAL A 21 0.59 8.97 13.32
C VAL A 21 -0.02 10.09 12.50
N THR A 22 0.32 10.16 11.22
CA THR A 22 -0.16 11.20 10.30
C THR A 22 -0.72 10.54 9.04
N LYS A 23 -1.96 10.92 8.68
CA LYS A 23 -2.65 10.44 7.47
C LYS A 23 -2.49 11.46 6.35
N TYR A 24 -1.76 11.12 5.30
CA TYR A 24 -1.62 11.94 4.10
C TYR A 24 -2.60 11.46 3.04
N VAL A 25 -3.31 12.42 2.45
CA VAL A 25 -4.24 12.19 1.34
C VAL A 25 -3.84 13.02 0.13
N ARG A 26 -4.09 12.46 -1.06
CA ARG A 26 -4.13 13.23 -2.30
C ARG A 26 -5.59 13.38 -2.70
N PHE A 27 -6.00 14.60 -2.97
CA PHE A 27 -7.40 14.90 -3.25
C PHE A 27 -7.54 15.89 -4.40
N ARG A 28 -8.72 15.92 -5.00
CA ARG A 28 -9.07 16.86 -6.06
C ARG A 28 -10.32 17.66 -5.68
N ARG A 29 -10.22 18.98 -5.84
CA ARG A 29 -11.35 19.91 -5.76
C ARG A 29 -11.45 20.66 -7.08
N GLY A 30 -12.56 20.47 -7.80
CA GLY A 30 -12.66 20.93 -9.18
C GLY A 30 -11.60 20.25 -10.06
N VAL A 31 -10.75 21.04 -10.71
CA VAL A 31 -9.69 20.55 -11.61
C VAL A 31 -8.31 20.40 -10.93
N THR A 32 -8.15 20.94 -9.70
CA THR A 32 -6.86 21.01 -9.02
C THR A 32 -6.68 19.82 -8.08
N ALA A 33 -5.58 19.09 -8.25
CA ALA A 33 -5.13 18.09 -7.30
C ALA A 33 -4.16 18.70 -6.28
N ALA A 34 -4.25 18.27 -5.02
CA ALA A 34 -3.39 18.72 -3.93
C ALA A 34 -3.15 17.57 -2.93
N TYR A 35 -2.16 17.76 -2.07
CA TYR A 35 -1.90 16.91 -0.91
C TYR A 35 -2.38 17.59 0.37
N GLY A 36 -2.75 16.81 1.35
CA GLY A 36 -3.14 17.30 2.67
C GLY A 36 -2.98 16.26 3.76
N ILE A 37 -3.08 16.73 5.00
CA ILE A 37 -3.14 15.91 6.20
C ILE A 37 -4.60 15.76 6.58
N LEU A 38 -5.08 14.52 6.65
CA LEU A 38 -6.45 14.21 7.06
C LEU A 38 -6.51 14.07 8.58
N ASP A 39 -7.38 14.86 9.20
CA ASP A 39 -7.68 14.88 10.62
C ASP A 39 -9.19 14.81 10.82
N GLY A 40 -9.70 13.65 11.26
CA GLY A 40 -11.13 13.36 11.21
C GLY A 40 -11.68 13.50 9.80
N GLU A 41 -12.62 14.43 9.61
CA GLU A 41 -13.23 14.74 8.31
C GLU A 41 -12.67 16.03 7.67
N THR A 42 -11.60 16.57 8.22
CA THR A 42 -10.97 17.80 7.73
C THR A 42 -9.61 17.48 7.10
N ILE A 43 -9.38 18.01 5.91
CA ILE A 43 -8.10 17.94 5.22
C ILE A 43 -7.40 19.30 5.38
N ARG A 44 -6.25 19.31 6.05
CA ARG A 44 -5.34 20.48 6.08
C ARG A 44 -4.41 20.36 4.88
N GLN A 45 -4.63 21.24 3.90
CA GLN A 45 -3.82 21.21 2.66
C GLN A 45 -2.37 21.57 2.95
N ILE A 46 -1.43 20.84 2.34
CA ILE A 46 -0.01 21.14 2.41
C ILE A 46 0.48 21.79 1.12
N SER A 47 1.52 22.60 1.23
CA SER A 47 2.30 23.15 0.12
C SER A 47 3.73 22.62 0.19
N GLY A 48 4.30 22.31 -0.97
CA GLY A 48 5.57 21.62 -1.10
C GLY A 48 5.41 20.13 -1.42
N PRO A 49 6.51 19.42 -1.67
CA PRO A 49 6.48 18.02 -2.07
C PRO A 49 6.11 17.09 -0.90
N LEU A 50 5.25 16.10 -1.14
CA LEU A 50 4.83 15.12 -0.14
C LEU A 50 6.01 14.42 0.55
N PHE A 51 7.02 14.04 -0.21
CA PHE A 51 8.21 13.32 0.28
C PHE A 51 9.40 14.21 0.65
N GLY A 52 9.18 15.51 0.78
CA GLY A 52 10.19 16.50 1.12
C GLY A 52 9.71 17.46 2.20
N ALA A 53 10.34 18.62 2.25
CA ALA A 53 9.93 19.69 3.15
C ALA A 53 8.60 20.28 2.65
N HIS A 54 7.57 20.19 3.46
CA HIS A 54 6.25 20.78 3.21
C HIS A 54 5.74 21.46 4.48
N LYS A 55 4.78 22.36 4.30
CA LYS A 55 4.09 23.06 5.38
C LYS A 55 2.59 23.12 5.09
N GLU A 56 1.78 23.28 6.13
CA GLU A 56 0.36 23.56 5.96
C GLU A 56 0.17 24.90 5.25
N SER A 57 -0.69 24.92 4.24
CA SER A 57 -0.96 26.13 3.43
C SER A 57 -1.95 27.10 4.09
N GLY A 58 -2.62 26.64 5.15
CA GLY A 58 -3.75 27.32 5.80
C GLY A 58 -5.11 26.99 5.19
N ALA A 59 -5.16 26.36 4.01
CA ALA A 59 -6.43 25.95 3.40
C ALA A 59 -6.97 24.67 4.05
N LEU A 60 -8.27 24.70 4.37
CA LEU A 60 -9.01 23.59 4.96
C LEU A 60 -10.09 23.10 3.99
N HIS A 61 -10.29 21.79 3.90
CA HIS A 61 -11.33 21.18 3.09
C HIS A 61 -12.07 20.11 3.90
N LYS A 62 -13.38 20.01 3.73
CA LYS A 62 -14.13 18.86 4.25
C LYS A 62 -13.88 17.65 3.34
N LEU A 63 -13.72 16.48 3.93
CA LEU A 63 -13.51 15.23 3.18
C LEU A 63 -14.67 14.97 2.19
N ALA A 64 -15.89 15.29 2.58
CA ALA A 64 -17.08 15.13 1.73
C ALA A 64 -17.12 16.06 0.49
N ASP A 65 -16.38 17.17 0.50
CA ASP A 65 -16.38 18.19 -0.56
C ASP A 65 -15.30 17.94 -1.64
N VAL A 66 -14.52 16.85 -1.50
CA VAL A 66 -13.41 16.55 -2.39
C VAL A 66 -13.46 15.12 -2.90
N LYS A 67 -12.84 14.86 -4.03
CA LYS A 67 -12.59 13.50 -4.52
C LYS A 67 -11.22 13.04 -4.05
N LEU A 68 -11.16 11.95 -3.29
CA LEU A 68 -9.89 11.30 -2.98
C LEU A 68 -9.30 10.67 -4.25
N LEU A 69 -8.00 10.81 -4.37
CA LEU A 69 -7.19 10.19 -5.41
C LEU A 69 -6.30 9.11 -4.78
N TYR A 70 -5.71 8.22 -5.60
CA TYR A 70 -4.64 7.37 -5.08
C TYR A 70 -3.56 8.27 -4.45
N PRO A 71 -3.03 7.89 -3.25
CA PRO A 71 -2.46 8.86 -2.32
C PRO A 71 -1.08 9.40 -2.69
N CYS A 72 -0.44 8.88 -3.73
CA CYS A 72 0.76 9.45 -4.35
C CYS A 72 0.85 9.04 -5.82
N GLU A 73 1.67 9.74 -6.60
CA GLU A 73 1.95 9.42 -8.00
C GLU A 73 3.25 8.60 -8.07
N PRO A 74 3.16 7.25 -8.13
CA PRO A 74 4.34 6.42 -8.07
C PRO A 74 5.13 6.46 -9.39
N PRO A 75 6.47 6.64 -9.33
CA PRO A 75 7.34 6.46 -10.50
C PRO A 75 7.32 5.01 -11.02
N LYS A 76 7.14 4.03 -10.13
CA LYS A 76 6.94 2.62 -10.45
C LYS A 76 6.15 1.90 -9.38
N ILE A 77 5.56 0.78 -9.76
CA ILE A 77 4.80 -0.09 -8.87
C ILE A 77 5.40 -1.48 -8.94
N LEU A 78 5.72 -2.01 -7.77
CA LEU A 78 6.15 -3.38 -7.58
C LEU A 78 5.11 -4.11 -6.72
N ALA A 79 5.10 -5.44 -6.80
CA ALA A 79 4.25 -6.26 -5.97
C ALA A 79 4.95 -7.57 -5.61
N VAL A 80 4.52 -8.18 -4.51
CA VAL A 80 5.10 -9.41 -3.98
C VAL A 80 4.07 -10.53 -4.05
N GLY A 81 4.33 -11.53 -4.86
CA GLY A 81 3.52 -12.74 -4.91
C GLY A 81 3.83 -13.68 -3.76
N LEU A 82 2.83 -14.52 -3.39
CA LEU A 82 3.02 -15.66 -2.47
C LEU A 82 3.54 -15.29 -1.07
N ASN A 83 3.20 -14.14 -0.54
CA ASN A 83 3.75 -13.61 0.70
C ASN A 83 2.92 -13.88 1.98
N TYR A 84 1.87 -14.69 1.89
CA TYR A 84 1.13 -15.21 3.05
C TYR A 84 1.02 -16.73 3.00
N LYS A 85 1.33 -17.40 4.11
CA LYS A 85 1.21 -18.86 4.21
C LYS A 85 -0.20 -19.35 3.91
N THR A 86 -1.20 -18.62 4.36
CA THR A 86 -2.63 -18.94 4.12
C THR A 86 -3.02 -18.82 2.64
N HIS A 87 -2.32 -17.99 1.86
CA HIS A 87 -2.55 -17.84 0.42
C HIS A 87 -1.86 -18.92 -0.40
N ILE A 88 -0.63 -19.29 -0.04
CA ILE A 88 0.11 -20.34 -0.75
C ILE A 88 -0.43 -21.77 -0.46
N GLY A 89 -1.14 -21.96 0.65
CA GLY A 89 -1.70 -23.25 1.06
C GLY A 89 -0.62 -24.29 1.32
N ALA A 90 -0.75 -25.46 0.68
CA ALA A 90 0.19 -26.57 0.83
C ALA A 90 1.49 -26.42 0.02
N ARG A 91 1.63 -25.38 -0.80
CA ARG A 91 2.86 -25.14 -1.59
C ARG A 91 4.02 -24.78 -0.67
N LYS A 92 5.24 -25.14 -1.08
CA LYS A 92 6.45 -24.71 -0.38
C LYS A 92 6.55 -23.17 -0.43
N PRO A 93 6.80 -22.51 0.70
CA PRO A 93 7.07 -21.07 0.71
C PRO A 93 8.26 -20.72 -0.18
N PRO A 94 8.21 -19.59 -0.90
CA PRO A 94 9.36 -19.11 -1.65
C PRO A 94 10.53 -18.81 -0.71
N ALA A 95 11.75 -19.02 -1.18
CA ALA A 95 12.96 -18.73 -0.40
C ALA A 95 13.26 -17.22 -0.31
N ASN A 96 12.77 -16.46 -1.28
CA ASN A 96 12.94 -15.00 -1.39
C ASN A 96 11.63 -14.37 -1.85
N PRO A 97 11.43 -13.05 -1.65
CA PRO A 97 10.28 -12.34 -2.18
C PRO A 97 10.15 -12.48 -3.70
N GLU A 98 8.99 -12.95 -4.17
CA GLU A 98 8.66 -13.10 -5.59
C GLU A 98 8.12 -11.79 -6.14
N ILE A 99 8.99 -11.00 -6.79
CA ILE A 99 8.68 -9.63 -7.21
C ILE A 99 8.20 -9.58 -8.65
N PHE A 100 7.14 -8.81 -8.90
CA PHE A 100 6.69 -8.46 -10.24
C PHE A 100 6.36 -6.97 -10.34
N TYR A 101 6.25 -6.46 -11.57
CA TYR A 101 5.88 -5.08 -11.85
C TYR A 101 4.41 -4.95 -12.22
N LYS A 102 3.82 -3.84 -11.81
CA LYS A 102 2.51 -3.38 -12.29
C LYS A 102 2.69 -2.06 -13.06
N PRO A 103 2.07 -1.88 -14.23
CA PRO A 103 2.13 -0.60 -14.94
C PRO A 103 1.37 0.48 -14.15
N ILE A 104 1.80 1.73 -14.28
CA ILE A 104 1.17 2.87 -13.57
C ILE A 104 -0.30 3.04 -13.98
N THR A 105 -0.64 2.66 -15.21
CA THR A 105 -2.01 2.73 -15.75
C THR A 105 -3.00 1.80 -15.04
N CYS A 106 -2.53 0.81 -14.28
CA CYS A 106 -3.42 -0.03 -13.48
C CYS A 106 -4.02 0.68 -12.26
N LEU A 107 -3.43 1.83 -11.85
CA LEU A 107 -3.90 2.55 -10.66
C LEU A 107 -5.35 2.99 -10.78
N LEU A 108 -6.05 2.86 -9.66
CA LEU A 108 -7.45 3.26 -9.53
C LEU A 108 -7.66 4.04 -8.23
N ASN A 109 -8.39 5.14 -8.31
CA ASN A 109 -8.71 5.96 -7.16
C ASN A 109 -9.74 5.27 -6.24
N PRO A 110 -9.75 5.60 -4.93
CA PRO A 110 -10.84 5.23 -4.05
C PRO A 110 -12.20 5.66 -4.63
N GLY A 111 -13.18 4.74 -4.60
CA GLY A 111 -14.54 4.97 -5.10
C GLY A 111 -14.71 4.82 -6.63
N GLU A 112 -13.64 4.73 -7.41
CA GLU A 112 -13.73 4.47 -8.84
C GLU A 112 -13.95 2.98 -9.16
N THR A 113 -14.40 2.68 -10.35
CA THR A 113 -14.86 1.36 -10.75
C THR A 113 -13.72 0.49 -11.27
N ILE A 114 -13.56 -0.72 -10.71
CA ILE A 114 -12.75 -1.78 -11.29
C ILE A 114 -13.50 -2.29 -12.54
N VAL A 115 -12.86 -2.22 -13.71
CA VAL A 115 -13.46 -2.61 -14.99
C VAL A 115 -12.91 -3.98 -15.39
N ILE A 116 -13.79 -4.98 -15.47
CA ILE A 116 -13.45 -6.33 -15.95
C ILE A 116 -13.32 -6.30 -17.47
N PRO A 117 -12.12 -6.53 -18.05
CA PRO A 117 -11.96 -6.57 -19.50
C PRO A 117 -12.86 -7.63 -20.16
N LYS A 118 -13.36 -7.38 -21.39
CA LYS A 118 -14.29 -8.28 -22.10
C LYS A 118 -13.79 -9.72 -22.23
N THR A 119 -12.49 -9.92 -22.31
CA THR A 119 -11.86 -11.23 -22.45
C THR A 119 -11.45 -11.88 -21.13
N ALA A 120 -11.60 -11.16 -20.00
CA ALA A 120 -11.28 -11.65 -18.67
C ALA A 120 -12.45 -12.44 -18.08
N LEU A 121 -12.20 -13.68 -17.70
CA LEU A 121 -13.23 -14.58 -17.23
C LEU A 121 -13.17 -14.88 -15.74
N ASN A 122 -12.03 -14.64 -15.10
CA ASN A 122 -11.76 -15.10 -13.73
C ASN A 122 -11.00 -14.05 -12.91
N VAL A 123 -11.59 -12.85 -12.78
CA VAL A 123 -10.99 -11.69 -12.08
C VAL A 123 -11.28 -11.77 -10.60
N HIS A 124 -10.23 -11.81 -9.77
CA HIS A 124 -10.28 -11.91 -8.33
C HIS A 124 -9.77 -10.62 -7.64
N TYR A 125 -10.28 -10.37 -6.42
CA TYR A 125 -9.70 -9.41 -5.49
C TYR A 125 -8.46 -9.99 -4.81
N GLU A 126 -7.54 -9.13 -4.40
CA GLU A 126 -6.42 -9.41 -3.50
C GLU A 126 -6.19 -8.20 -2.60
N GLY A 127 -6.85 -8.18 -1.41
CA GLY A 127 -6.65 -7.11 -0.44
C GLY A 127 -5.26 -7.20 0.17
N GLU A 128 -4.55 -6.08 0.17
CA GLU A 128 -3.15 -5.99 0.56
C GLU A 128 -2.84 -4.72 1.35
N MET A 129 -1.81 -4.77 2.17
CA MET A 129 -1.08 -3.58 2.57
C MET A 129 -0.13 -3.18 1.43
N ALA A 130 0.01 -1.89 1.17
CA ALA A 130 0.98 -1.36 0.22
C ALA A 130 1.96 -0.41 0.93
N ILE A 131 3.25 -0.60 0.68
CA ILE A 131 4.34 0.24 1.17
C ILE A 131 4.51 1.42 0.23
N VAL A 132 4.76 2.61 0.79
CA VAL A 132 5.16 3.79 0.03
C VAL A 132 6.57 4.20 0.43
N ILE A 133 7.46 4.32 -0.54
CA ILE A 133 8.86 4.69 -0.35
C ILE A 133 8.99 6.21 -0.17
N GLY A 134 9.77 6.64 0.83
CA GLY A 134 9.95 8.06 1.14
C GLY A 134 11.32 8.63 0.75
N ARG A 135 12.30 7.78 0.56
CA ARG A 135 13.68 8.19 0.25
C ARG A 135 14.30 7.29 -0.80
N ARG A 136 15.22 7.86 -1.59
CA ARG A 136 16.00 7.06 -2.53
C ARG A 136 16.82 6.01 -1.79
N ALA A 137 16.74 4.76 -2.22
CA ALA A 137 17.44 3.63 -1.62
C ALA A 137 18.04 2.71 -2.68
N ARG A 138 19.23 2.22 -2.39
CA ARG A 138 19.94 1.22 -3.18
C ARG A 138 20.82 0.41 -2.22
N ASN A 139 20.69 -0.91 -2.27
CA ASN A 139 21.48 -1.85 -1.47
C ASN A 139 21.43 -1.54 0.05
N VAL A 140 20.22 -1.41 0.60
CA VAL A 140 20.00 -1.13 2.03
C VAL A 140 19.73 -2.43 2.80
N THR A 141 20.12 -2.46 4.09
CA THR A 141 19.76 -3.56 5.00
C THR A 141 18.29 -3.44 5.44
N PRO A 142 17.67 -4.50 6.02
CA PRO A 142 16.31 -4.41 6.57
C PRO A 142 16.16 -3.32 7.63
N GLU A 143 17.17 -3.08 8.48
CA GLU A 143 17.16 -2.03 9.51
C GLU A 143 17.15 -0.64 8.87
N GLN A 144 17.94 -0.43 7.82
CA GLN A 144 17.97 0.81 7.04
C GLN A 144 16.65 1.01 6.26
N ALA A 145 16.06 -0.08 5.76
CA ALA A 145 14.81 -0.05 5.02
C ALA A 145 13.64 0.54 5.82
N ARG A 146 13.61 0.35 7.16
CA ARG A 146 12.61 0.97 8.04
C ARG A 146 12.59 2.49 7.94
N GLN A 147 13.75 3.12 7.70
CA GLN A 147 13.87 4.57 7.55
C GLN A 147 13.55 5.08 6.13
N ILE A 148 13.50 4.16 5.17
CA ILE A 148 13.20 4.43 3.78
C ILE A 148 11.70 4.42 3.53
N ILE A 149 10.95 3.60 4.25
CA ILE A 149 9.49 3.51 4.19
C ILE A 149 8.89 4.83 4.71
N PHE A 150 8.13 5.53 3.86
CA PHE A 150 7.39 6.73 4.26
C PHE A 150 6.16 6.40 5.09
N GLY A 151 5.43 5.37 4.68
CA GLY A 151 4.22 4.90 5.31
C GLY A 151 3.57 3.77 4.53
N VAL A 152 2.37 3.41 4.95
CA VAL A 152 1.59 2.31 4.36
C VAL A 152 0.18 2.77 3.99
N THR A 153 -0.44 2.05 3.05
CA THR A 153 -1.81 2.30 2.57
C THR A 153 -2.51 0.98 2.25
N CYS A 154 -3.81 0.99 2.00
CA CYS A 154 -4.50 -0.19 1.45
C CYS A 154 -4.27 -0.28 -0.06
N GLY A 155 -4.19 -1.50 -0.56
CA GLY A 155 -4.16 -1.82 -1.98
C GLY A 155 -5.08 -3.00 -2.31
N ASN A 156 -5.42 -3.13 -3.58
CA ASN A 156 -6.09 -4.32 -4.10
C ASN A 156 -5.36 -4.75 -5.38
N ASP A 157 -4.58 -5.84 -5.29
CA ASP A 157 -3.84 -6.39 -6.43
C ASP A 157 -4.75 -7.27 -7.29
N VAL A 158 -5.74 -6.62 -7.93
CA VAL A 158 -6.73 -7.30 -8.76
C VAL A 158 -6.05 -8.17 -9.81
N SER A 159 -6.53 -9.42 -9.94
CA SER A 159 -5.84 -10.47 -10.67
C SER A 159 -6.81 -11.28 -11.55
N GLU A 160 -6.48 -11.43 -12.81
CA GLU A 160 -7.15 -12.39 -13.68
C GLU A 160 -6.41 -13.74 -13.61
N ARG A 161 -7.08 -14.76 -13.06
CA ARG A 161 -6.43 -16.02 -12.69
C ARG A 161 -6.06 -16.91 -13.87
N ASP A 162 -6.86 -16.87 -14.94
CA ASP A 162 -6.61 -17.70 -16.13
C ASP A 162 -5.43 -17.16 -16.93
N TRP A 163 -5.22 -15.84 -16.92
CA TRP A 163 -4.01 -15.21 -17.49
C TRP A 163 -2.79 -15.34 -16.58
N GLN A 164 -2.98 -15.52 -15.27
CA GLN A 164 -1.90 -15.69 -14.33
C GLN A 164 -1.35 -17.12 -14.32
N GLY A 165 -2.20 -18.15 -14.33
CA GLY A 165 -1.81 -19.52 -14.11
C GLY A 165 -2.49 -20.55 -15.02
N GLY A 166 -3.50 -20.16 -15.82
CA GLY A 166 -4.23 -21.03 -16.73
C GLY A 166 -3.50 -21.34 -18.03
N ALA A 167 -4.22 -21.95 -18.98
CA ALA A 167 -3.68 -22.28 -20.30
C ALA A 167 -3.26 -21.05 -21.13
N GLN A 168 -3.79 -19.87 -20.81
CA GLN A 168 -3.47 -18.62 -21.46
C GLN A 168 -2.53 -17.71 -20.63
N LYS A 169 -1.78 -18.30 -19.70
CA LYS A 169 -0.89 -17.56 -18.80
C LYS A 169 0.15 -16.74 -19.53
N ASP A 170 0.41 -15.54 -19.02
CA ASP A 170 1.58 -14.74 -19.39
C ASP A 170 2.80 -15.12 -18.55
N LEU A 171 3.97 -15.12 -19.13
CA LEU A 171 5.20 -15.41 -18.39
C LEU A 171 5.47 -14.40 -17.27
N GLN A 172 5.10 -13.14 -17.46
CA GLN A 172 5.36 -12.03 -16.52
C GLN A 172 4.10 -11.46 -15.87
N TRP A 173 2.95 -12.11 -16.04
CA TRP A 173 1.66 -11.71 -15.47
C TRP A 173 1.20 -10.29 -15.85
N TRP A 174 1.72 -9.72 -16.94
CA TRP A 174 1.46 -8.32 -17.26
C TRP A 174 -0.03 -8.00 -17.51
N ARG A 175 -0.78 -8.89 -18.20
CA ARG A 175 -2.23 -8.76 -18.35
C ARG A 175 -2.95 -9.11 -17.05
N ALA A 176 -2.52 -10.23 -16.44
CA ALA A 176 -3.17 -10.77 -15.26
C ALA A 176 -3.22 -9.80 -14.10
N LYS A 177 -2.15 -9.02 -13.91
CA LYS A 177 -1.92 -8.13 -12.79
C LYS A 177 -1.89 -6.64 -13.18
N GLY A 178 -1.74 -6.33 -14.46
CA GLY A 178 -1.47 -4.98 -14.94
C GLY A 178 -2.55 -4.37 -15.82
N ALA A 179 -3.70 -5.02 -16.02
CA ALA A 179 -4.80 -4.42 -16.76
C ALA A 179 -5.23 -3.10 -16.11
N ASP A 180 -5.72 -2.16 -16.88
CA ASP A 180 -6.23 -0.88 -16.37
C ASP A 180 -7.24 -1.13 -15.24
N THR A 181 -7.21 -0.30 -14.21
CA THR A 181 -8.02 -0.41 -12.97
C THR A 181 -7.70 -1.58 -12.03
N PHE A 182 -6.69 -2.41 -12.32
CA PHE A 182 -6.32 -3.58 -11.50
C PHE A 182 -5.38 -3.24 -10.34
N GLY A 183 -5.18 -1.97 -10.03
CA GLY A 183 -4.35 -1.47 -8.92
C GLY A 183 -5.05 -0.40 -8.07
N PRO A 184 -6.24 -0.65 -7.50
CA PRO A 184 -6.81 0.26 -6.51
C PRO A 184 -5.82 0.54 -5.38
N LEU A 185 -5.68 1.83 -4.99
CA LEU A 185 -4.72 2.27 -3.98
C LEU A 185 -5.29 3.42 -3.14
N GLY A 186 -5.18 3.36 -1.82
CA GLY A 186 -5.63 4.40 -0.91
C GLY A 186 -6.31 3.85 0.35
N PRO A 187 -7.13 4.63 1.05
CA PRO A 187 -7.51 6.02 0.79
C PRO A 187 -6.44 7.05 1.19
N ALA A 188 -5.51 6.68 2.09
CA ALA A 188 -4.49 7.57 2.64
C ALA A 188 -3.16 6.82 2.82
N ILE A 189 -2.03 7.52 2.78
CA ILE A 189 -0.76 7.00 3.30
C ILE A 189 -0.69 7.36 4.78
N VAL A 190 -0.47 6.36 5.62
CA VAL A 190 -0.32 6.58 7.06
C VAL A 190 1.15 6.42 7.44
N ARG A 191 1.73 7.52 7.90
CA ARG A 191 3.09 7.60 8.41
C ARG A 191 3.09 7.47 9.92
N GLY A 192 4.11 6.81 10.49
CA GLY A 192 4.24 6.65 11.94
C GLY A 192 3.38 5.53 12.53
N LEU A 193 2.61 4.81 11.70
CA LEU A 193 1.86 3.64 12.12
C LEU A 193 2.82 2.44 12.26
N ASP A 194 2.68 1.69 13.34
CA ASP A 194 3.34 0.39 13.46
C ASP A 194 2.62 -0.62 12.56
N TYR A 195 3.20 -0.89 11.40
CA TYR A 195 2.65 -1.77 10.39
C TYR A 195 2.98 -3.26 10.59
N GLY A 196 3.65 -3.61 11.68
CA GLY A 196 4.10 -4.99 11.95
C GLY A 196 2.98 -5.94 12.34
N ASN A 197 1.83 -5.44 12.86
CA ASN A 197 0.73 -6.29 13.30
C ASN A 197 -0.61 -5.57 13.18
N LEU A 198 -0.98 -5.14 11.97
CA LEU A 198 -2.26 -4.51 11.68
C LEU A 198 -3.27 -5.54 11.21
N LYS A 199 -4.52 -5.42 11.64
CA LYS A 199 -5.62 -6.22 11.10
C LYS A 199 -5.91 -5.77 9.67
N LEU A 200 -5.78 -6.70 8.72
CA LEU A 200 -6.21 -6.55 7.33
C LEU A 200 -7.45 -7.39 7.11
N GLN A 201 -8.47 -6.83 6.47
CA GLN A 201 -9.62 -7.59 5.98
C GLN A 201 -10.09 -7.09 4.62
N THR A 202 -10.60 -8.03 3.80
CA THR A 202 -11.27 -7.73 2.55
C THR A 202 -12.74 -8.13 2.67
N ARG A 203 -13.63 -7.26 2.22
CA ARG A 203 -15.06 -7.56 2.10
C ARG A 203 -15.49 -7.54 0.63
N LEU A 204 -16.32 -8.49 0.28
CA LEU A 204 -17.05 -8.50 -0.98
C LEU A 204 -18.55 -8.39 -0.68
N ASN A 205 -19.20 -7.33 -1.15
CA ASN A 205 -20.61 -7.02 -0.87
C ASN A 205 -20.91 -6.99 0.63
N GLY A 206 -20.02 -6.39 1.43
CA GLY A 206 -20.13 -6.29 2.88
C GLY A 206 -19.75 -7.57 3.66
N LYS A 207 -19.58 -8.73 2.99
CA LYS A 207 -19.15 -9.98 3.64
C LYS A 207 -17.65 -10.07 3.72
N VAL A 208 -17.08 -10.33 4.89
CA VAL A 208 -15.64 -10.60 5.05
C VAL A 208 -15.27 -11.88 4.32
N VAL A 209 -14.32 -11.76 3.39
CA VAL A 209 -13.83 -12.84 2.52
C VAL A 209 -12.34 -13.13 2.71
N GLN A 210 -11.57 -12.16 3.23
CA GLN A 210 -10.19 -12.33 3.67
C GLN A 210 -9.99 -11.62 5.00
N GLN A 211 -9.19 -12.21 5.88
CA GLN A 211 -8.76 -11.58 7.13
C GLN A 211 -7.46 -12.20 7.61
N ALA A 212 -6.48 -11.37 7.92
CA ALA A 212 -5.23 -11.77 8.57
C ALA A 212 -4.54 -10.54 9.19
N PRO A 213 -3.68 -10.72 10.18
CA PRO A 213 -2.77 -9.66 10.61
C PRO A 213 -1.60 -9.52 9.62
N THR A 214 -1.02 -8.33 9.53
CA THR A 214 0.18 -8.09 8.71
C THR A 214 1.42 -8.81 9.25
N SER A 215 1.41 -9.26 10.50
CA SER A 215 2.45 -10.12 11.07
C SER A 215 2.54 -11.52 10.45
N ASP A 216 1.53 -11.94 9.68
CA ASP A 216 1.53 -13.23 8.98
C ASP A 216 2.22 -13.18 7.60
N LEU A 217 2.75 -12.01 7.21
CA LEU A 217 3.61 -11.88 6.02
C LEU A 217 4.85 -12.76 6.17
N LEU A 218 5.18 -13.54 5.14
CA LEU A 218 6.40 -14.35 5.10
C LEU A 218 7.67 -13.49 5.04
N PHE A 219 7.59 -12.39 4.31
CA PHE A 219 8.60 -11.35 4.25
C PHE A 219 7.97 -10.04 4.68
N ASP A 220 8.46 -9.46 5.77
CA ASP A 220 7.98 -8.19 6.31
C ASP A 220 8.36 -7.00 5.41
N PRO A 221 7.73 -5.84 5.56
CA PRO A 221 8.03 -4.67 4.75
C PRO A 221 9.51 -4.28 4.66
N PRO A 222 10.29 -4.26 5.75
CA PRO A 222 11.73 -4.02 5.69
C PRO A 222 12.50 -5.05 4.86
N ALA A 223 12.19 -6.33 4.99
CA ALA A 223 12.83 -7.40 4.21
C ALA A 223 12.53 -7.25 2.71
N ILE A 224 11.28 -6.95 2.35
CA ILE A 224 10.89 -6.69 0.96
C ILE A 224 11.66 -5.50 0.37
N VAL A 225 11.70 -4.38 1.07
CA VAL A 225 12.39 -3.15 0.62
C VAL A 225 13.90 -3.41 0.49
N SER A 226 14.51 -4.10 1.47
CA SER A 226 15.92 -4.50 1.42
C SER A 226 16.20 -5.36 0.19
N TRP A 227 15.42 -6.42 -0.01
CA TRP A 227 15.57 -7.36 -1.13
C TRP A 227 15.51 -6.66 -2.49
N ILE A 228 14.47 -5.86 -2.73
CA ILE A 228 14.30 -5.10 -3.98
C ILE A 228 15.47 -4.15 -4.20
N SER A 229 15.90 -3.46 -3.14
CA SER A 229 16.93 -2.42 -3.22
C SER A 229 18.30 -2.93 -3.65
N GLN A 230 18.57 -4.22 -3.52
CA GLN A 230 19.84 -4.84 -3.93
C GLN A 230 20.02 -4.75 -5.45
N VAL A 231 18.94 -4.81 -6.22
CA VAL A 231 18.99 -4.85 -7.69
C VAL A 231 18.25 -3.71 -8.36
N VAL A 232 17.24 -3.11 -7.69
CA VAL A 232 16.44 -2.00 -8.22
C VAL A 232 16.57 -0.79 -7.30
N THR A 233 16.95 0.37 -7.84
CA THR A 233 16.92 1.62 -7.08
C THR A 233 15.48 1.99 -6.78
N LEU A 234 15.15 2.14 -5.49
CA LEU A 234 13.88 2.67 -5.03
C LEU A 234 13.95 4.20 -4.93
N THR A 235 12.86 4.87 -5.23
CA THR A 235 12.74 6.34 -5.25
C THR A 235 11.50 6.79 -4.47
N PRO A 236 11.48 8.04 -3.95
CA PRO A 236 10.30 8.56 -3.27
C PRO A 236 9.04 8.40 -4.11
N GLY A 237 7.98 7.91 -3.51
CA GLY A 237 6.70 7.64 -4.17
C GLY A 237 6.56 6.24 -4.76
N ASP A 238 7.61 5.45 -4.92
CA ASP A 238 7.46 4.05 -5.34
C ASP A 238 6.51 3.31 -4.42
N VAL A 239 5.64 2.48 -4.99
CA VAL A 239 4.64 1.68 -4.27
C VAL A 239 4.98 0.20 -4.39
N ILE A 240 4.85 -0.53 -3.28
CA ILE A 240 5.07 -1.97 -3.24
C ILE A 240 3.88 -2.64 -2.56
N TYR A 241 3.10 -3.39 -3.32
CA TYR A 241 2.05 -4.27 -2.78
C TYR A 241 2.72 -5.46 -2.09
N THR A 242 2.26 -5.83 -0.88
CA THR A 242 3.02 -6.75 -0.02
C THR A 242 2.54 -8.19 -0.04
N GLY A 243 1.49 -8.49 -0.81
CA GLY A 243 0.87 -9.81 -0.85
C GLY A 243 -0.45 -9.88 -0.09
N THR A 244 -1.29 -10.81 -0.51
CA THR A 244 -2.67 -11.01 -0.01
C THR A 244 -2.79 -12.28 0.84
N PRO A 245 -3.61 -12.28 1.93
CA PRO A 245 -3.87 -13.48 2.74
C PRO A 245 -4.99 -14.35 2.16
N GLY A 246 -5.02 -15.61 2.59
CA GLY A 246 -6.15 -16.52 2.40
C GLY A 246 -6.48 -16.85 0.95
N GLN A 247 -7.69 -17.35 0.74
CA GLN A 247 -8.21 -17.67 -0.58
C GLN A 247 -8.94 -16.47 -1.17
N THR A 248 -8.93 -16.36 -2.48
CA THR A 248 -9.63 -15.32 -3.23
C THR A 248 -10.73 -15.93 -4.08
N SER A 249 -11.72 -15.14 -4.46
CA SER A 249 -12.80 -15.59 -5.32
C SER A 249 -13.10 -14.57 -6.42
N LYS A 250 -13.80 -15.05 -7.46
CA LYS A 250 -14.16 -14.25 -8.61
C LYS A 250 -15.12 -13.12 -8.23
N MET A 251 -14.81 -11.93 -8.72
CA MET A 251 -15.72 -10.77 -8.75
C MET A 251 -16.55 -10.79 -10.02
N LYS A 252 -17.73 -10.18 -9.98
CA LYS A 252 -18.64 -9.99 -11.11
C LYS A 252 -19.12 -8.55 -11.18
N PRO A 253 -19.59 -8.07 -12.34
CA PRO A 253 -20.22 -6.76 -12.44
C PRO A 253 -21.35 -6.58 -11.42
N GLY A 254 -21.39 -5.43 -10.77
CA GLY A 254 -22.31 -5.11 -9.66
C GLY A 254 -21.76 -5.40 -8.27
N ASP A 255 -20.65 -6.13 -8.14
CA ASP A 255 -19.99 -6.33 -6.85
C ASP A 255 -19.36 -5.04 -6.34
N VAL A 256 -19.14 -5.00 -5.03
CA VAL A 256 -18.38 -3.96 -4.35
C VAL A 256 -17.32 -4.65 -3.50
N VAL A 257 -16.05 -4.31 -3.72
CA VAL A 257 -14.92 -4.79 -2.93
C VAL A 257 -14.38 -3.69 -2.03
N GLU A 258 -14.07 -4.04 -0.80
CA GLU A 258 -13.50 -3.15 0.21
C GLU A 258 -12.28 -3.81 0.83
N VAL A 259 -11.18 -3.07 0.90
CA VAL A 259 -9.97 -3.45 1.65
C VAL A 259 -9.83 -2.51 2.83
N GLU A 260 -9.83 -3.04 4.02
CA GLU A 260 -9.68 -2.30 5.26
C GLU A 260 -8.42 -2.73 6.01
N ILE A 261 -7.64 -1.76 6.44
CA ILE A 261 -6.49 -1.99 7.31
C ILE A 261 -6.61 -1.07 8.52
N GLU A 262 -6.43 -1.66 9.69
CA GLU A 262 -6.46 -0.97 10.96
C GLU A 262 -5.56 0.27 10.96
N GLY A 263 -6.08 1.39 11.43
CA GLY A 263 -5.35 2.67 11.46
C GLY A 263 -5.27 3.40 10.11
N ILE A 264 -5.51 2.73 8.98
CA ILE A 264 -5.47 3.36 7.64
C ILE A 264 -6.86 3.82 7.22
N GLY A 265 -7.81 2.92 7.11
CA GLY A 265 -9.17 3.16 6.65
C GLY A 265 -9.62 2.14 5.63
N VAL A 266 -10.63 2.49 4.83
CA VAL A 266 -11.28 1.60 3.86
C VAL A 266 -11.06 2.10 2.44
N LEU A 267 -10.44 1.26 1.61
CA LEU A 267 -10.38 1.40 0.15
C LEU A 267 -11.56 0.65 -0.45
N ARG A 268 -12.52 1.37 -1.05
CA ARG A 268 -13.76 0.80 -1.59
C ARG A 268 -13.85 1.08 -3.08
N ASN A 269 -14.16 0.03 -3.86
CA ASN A 269 -14.30 0.14 -5.31
C ASN A 269 -15.48 -0.74 -5.80
N PRO A 270 -16.41 -0.21 -6.58
CA PRO A 270 -17.40 -1.00 -7.30
C PRO A 270 -16.74 -1.73 -8.48
N VAL A 271 -17.42 -2.74 -9.01
CA VAL A 271 -16.97 -3.58 -10.13
C VAL A 271 -17.97 -3.49 -11.27
N ALA A 272 -17.49 -3.32 -12.51
CA ALA A 272 -18.31 -3.32 -13.72
C ALA A 272 -17.65 -4.14 -14.85
N ALA A 273 -18.43 -4.50 -15.85
CA ALA A 273 -17.90 -5.00 -17.13
C ALA A 273 -17.44 -3.82 -18.01
N ALA A 274 -16.46 -4.08 -18.91
CA ALA A 274 -16.01 -3.16 -19.95
C ALA A 274 -17.06 -3.01 -21.08
#